data_fbd6084fa4bb7927efacdbf7397cdbfd
#
_entry.id   fbd6084fa4bb7927efacdbf7397cdbfd
#
_cell.length_a   1.000
_cell.length_b   1.000
_cell.length_c   1.000
_cell.angle_alpha   90.00
_cell.angle_beta   90.00
_cell.angle_gamma   90.00
#
_symmetry.space_group_name_H-M   'P 1'
#
loop_
_entity.id
_entity.type
_entity.pdbx_description
1 polymer ?
#
loop_
_entity_poly.entity_id
_entity_poly.type
_entity_poly.pdbx_seq_one_letter_code
_entity_poly.pdbx_strand_id
1 'polypeptide(L)'
;MNCLLCGQTTKSELTFSSLFLLRDDCSYLCSTCASSFEKIGENYCPSCMKTGMSTQCQDCKFWCKEGIEVNHKAIFIYNQAMKDFFSRYKFDGDFLLRKVFAPVLADELKKYGDYEFVLIPLSPERLLERGFNQVEGLVEAAGFSFQDLLGKREEKASSSKNRSERLATEIPFYIKTEAPLPKKILLIDDIYTTGATINRVKRLFEEAGVLEVKTFSLVR
;
A
#
# COMPACT_ATOMS: atom_id res chain seq x y z
N MET A 1 -1.85 -17.42 21.88
CA MET A 1 -2.13 -17.29 20.45
C MET A 1 -0.89 -17.72 19.68
N ASN A 2 -1.00 -18.21 18.44
CA ASN A 2 0.18 -18.59 17.65
C ASN A 2 0.56 -17.49 16.67
N CYS A 3 1.86 -17.27 16.50
CA CYS A 3 2.40 -16.36 15.51
C CYS A 3 1.99 -16.78 14.10
N LEU A 4 1.37 -15.89 13.33
CA LEU A 4 0.90 -16.19 11.95
C LEU A 4 2.05 -16.48 10.97
N LEU A 5 3.28 -16.06 11.28
CA LEU A 5 4.43 -16.30 10.40
C LEU A 5 5.18 -17.59 10.71
N CYS A 6 5.51 -17.88 11.96
CA CYS A 6 6.34 -19.03 12.32
C CYS A 6 5.60 -20.12 13.12
N GLY A 7 4.33 -19.92 13.48
CA GLY A 7 3.53 -20.88 14.25
C GLY A 7 3.88 -20.98 15.75
N GLN A 8 4.94 -20.33 16.21
CA GLN A 8 5.33 -20.35 17.61
C GLN A 8 4.28 -19.68 18.50
N THR A 9 4.08 -20.20 19.73
CA THR A 9 3.16 -19.60 20.69
C THR A 9 3.65 -18.22 21.10
N THR A 10 2.81 -17.20 20.88
CA THR A 10 3.06 -15.84 21.40
C THR A 10 2.55 -15.77 22.82
N LYS A 11 3.34 -15.22 23.73
CA LYS A 11 2.86 -14.83 25.05
C LYS A 11 1.99 -13.59 24.87
N SER A 12 0.67 -13.74 24.84
CA SER A 12 -0.23 -12.62 25.01
C SER A 12 -0.21 -12.26 26.49
N GLU A 13 0.39 -11.15 26.86
CA GLU A 13 0.12 -10.54 28.16
C GLU A 13 -1.30 -9.96 28.07
N LEU A 14 -2.27 -10.76 28.50
CA LEU A 14 -3.63 -10.27 28.73
C LEU A 14 -3.54 -9.28 29.89
N THR A 15 -3.40 -8.01 29.59
CA THR A 15 -3.52 -6.95 30.59
C THR A 15 -5.00 -6.77 30.94
N PHE A 16 -5.29 -6.47 32.22
CA PHE A 16 -6.66 -6.24 32.70
C PHE A 16 -7.38 -5.14 31.90
N SER A 17 -6.63 -4.18 31.36
CA SER A 17 -7.12 -3.12 30.48
C SER A 17 -7.55 -3.61 29.10
N SER A 18 -6.93 -4.65 28.53
CA SER A 18 -7.34 -5.21 27.23
C SER A 18 -8.68 -5.96 27.33
N LEU A 19 -8.95 -6.58 28.46
CA LEU A 19 -10.22 -7.27 28.74
C LEU A 19 -11.41 -6.32 28.88
N PHE A 20 -11.22 -5.14 29.51
CA PHE A 20 -12.27 -4.18 29.75
C PHE A 20 -12.54 -3.25 28.55
N LEU A 21 -11.52 -2.94 27.74
CA LEU A 21 -11.63 -1.98 26.63
C LEU A 21 -11.93 -2.64 25.29
N LEU A 22 -12.17 -3.97 25.25
CA LEU A 22 -12.39 -4.75 24.02
C LEU A 22 -11.33 -4.40 22.93
N ARG A 23 -10.15 -3.98 23.36
CA ARG A 23 -9.03 -3.79 22.43
C ARG A 23 -8.43 -5.15 22.18
N ASP A 24 -8.48 -5.58 20.94
CA ASP A 24 -7.71 -6.72 20.43
C ASP A 24 -6.22 -6.35 20.44
N ASP A 25 -5.59 -6.33 21.63
CA ASP A 25 -4.13 -6.23 21.77
C ASP A 25 -3.45 -7.54 21.35
N CYS A 26 -4.10 -8.30 20.47
CA CYS A 26 -3.60 -9.54 19.94
C CYS A 26 -2.42 -9.28 19.01
N SER A 27 -1.21 -9.42 19.48
CA SER A 27 -0.04 -9.49 18.61
C SER A 27 -0.11 -10.76 17.78
N TYR A 28 -0.38 -10.62 16.48
CA TYR A 28 -0.35 -11.72 15.52
C TYR A 28 1.06 -12.20 15.19
N LEU A 29 2.09 -11.54 15.74
CA LEU A 29 3.50 -11.88 15.58
C LEU A 29 4.18 -12.14 16.92
N CYS A 30 5.13 -13.09 16.94
CA CYS A 30 6.10 -13.17 18.01
C CYS A 30 7.14 -12.04 17.86
N SER A 31 7.88 -11.72 18.93
CA SER A 31 8.90 -10.67 18.94
C SER A 31 9.97 -10.86 17.86
N THR A 32 10.42 -12.09 17.64
CA THR A 32 11.41 -12.45 16.62
C THR A 32 10.90 -12.14 15.21
N CYS A 33 9.66 -12.53 14.88
CA CYS A 33 9.09 -12.22 13.57
C CYS A 33 8.79 -10.72 13.42
N ALA A 34 8.35 -10.05 14.49
CA ALA A 34 8.11 -8.62 14.45
C ALA A 34 9.42 -7.82 14.20
N SER A 35 10.53 -8.21 14.85
CA SER A 35 11.83 -7.54 14.67
C SER A 35 12.49 -7.78 13.32
N SER A 36 12.03 -8.77 12.53
CA SER A 36 12.54 -9.00 11.18
C SER A 36 12.03 -7.97 10.15
N PHE A 37 10.96 -7.25 10.46
CA PHE A 37 10.42 -6.18 9.62
C PHE A 37 11.05 -4.84 9.99
N GLU A 38 11.85 -4.31 9.08
CA GLU A 38 12.56 -3.05 9.30
C GLU A 38 11.69 -1.85 8.95
N LYS A 39 11.47 -0.95 9.92
CA LYS A 39 10.84 0.34 9.64
C LYS A 39 11.81 1.27 8.93
N ILE A 40 11.28 2.16 8.09
CA ILE A 40 12.05 3.22 7.47
C ILE A 40 12.57 4.15 8.57
N GLY A 41 13.89 4.30 8.66
CA GLY A 41 14.57 5.18 9.62
C GLY A 41 14.54 6.65 9.19
N GLU A 42 15.49 7.45 9.68
CA GLU A 42 15.51 8.90 9.45
C GLU A 42 16.17 9.31 8.12
N ASN A 43 17.03 8.45 7.55
CA ASN A 43 17.76 8.72 6.32
C ASN A 43 17.02 8.17 5.09
N TYR A 44 16.15 8.99 4.51
CA TYR A 44 15.32 8.64 3.36
C TYR A 44 15.08 9.81 2.40
N CYS A 45 14.68 9.51 1.17
CA CYS A 45 14.25 10.49 0.19
C CYS A 45 13.01 11.26 0.69
N PRO A 46 13.03 12.61 0.78
CA PRO A 46 11.93 13.38 1.35
C PRO A 46 10.61 13.26 0.58
N SER A 47 10.68 12.86 -0.70
CA SER A 47 9.48 12.73 -1.55
C SER A 47 8.84 11.35 -1.49
N CYS A 48 9.63 10.24 -1.44
CA CYS A 48 9.08 8.88 -1.54
C CYS A 48 9.57 7.91 -0.48
N MET A 49 10.31 8.37 0.51
CA MET A 49 10.85 7.59 1.63
C MET A 49 11.81 6.45 1.24
N LYS A 50 12.42 6.49 0.05
CA LYS A 50 13.49 5.55 -0.33
C LYS A 50 14.67 5.70 0.63
N THR A 51 15.07 4.63 1.28
CA THR A 51 16.13 4.61 2.30
C THR A 51 17.53 4.86 1.71
N GLY A 52 18.49 5.27 2.58
CA GLY A 52 19.88 5.52 2.20
C GLY A 52 20.10 6.84 1.43
N MET A 53 19.17 7.79 1.54
CA MET A 53 19.21 9.07 0.81
C MET A 53 18.72 10.22 1.71
N SER A 54 19.50 11.31 1.74
CA SER A 54 19.10 12.56 2.41
C SER A 54 18.46 13.59 1.47
N THR A 55 18.51 13.33 0.16
CA THR A 55 17.99 14.20 -0.90
C THR A 55 17.03 13.43 -1.80
N GLN A 56 16.33 14.15 -2.68
CA GLN A 56 15.40 13.55 -3.63
C GLN A 56 16.09 12.50 -4.53
N CYS A 57 15.53 11.28 -4.59
CA CYS A 57 16.07 10.18 -5.37
C CYS A 57 15.84 10.36 -6.88
N GLN A 58 16.51 9.54 -7.70
CA GLN A 58 16.43 9.62 -9.16
C GLN A 58 14.99 9.41 -9.68
N ASP A 59 14.24 8.47 -9.10
CA ASP A 59 12.86 8.23 -9.49
C ASP A 59 11.98 9.47 -9.24
N CYS A 60 12.16 10.12 -8.09
CA CYS A 60 11.41 11.34 -7.76
C CYS A 60 11.82 12.54 -8.62
N LYS A 61 13.10 12.66 -8.96
CA LYS A 61 13.57 13.68 -9.92
C LYS A 61 12.97 13.47 -11.31
N PHE A 62 12.83 12.21 -11.74
CA PHE A 62 12.14 11.87 -12.99
C PHE A 62 10.67 12.31 -12.94
N TRP A 63 9.91 11.94 -11.89
CA TRP A 63 8.51 12.32 -11.76
C TRP A 63 8.30 13.84 -11.69
N CYS A 64 9.21 14.55 -11.01
CA CYS A 64 9.18 16.01 -10.96
C CYS A 64 9.34 16.63 -12.37
N LYS A 65 10.23 16.09 -13.20
CA LYS A 65 10.38 16.52 -14.61
C LYS A 65 9.13 16.23 -15.44
N GLU A 66 8.41 15.15 -15.12
CA GLU A 66 7.13 14.81 -15.73
C GLU A 66 5.96 15.66 -15.18
N GLY A 67 6.23 16.63 -14.32
CA GLY A 67 5.23 17.51 -13.72
C GLY A 67 4.42 16.88 -12.59
N ILE A 68 4.89 15.76 -12.00
CA ILE A 68 4.23 15.10 -10.87
C ILE A 68 5.03 15.35 -9.59
N GLU A 69 4.45 16.05 -8.64
CA GLU A 69 4.99 16.16 -7.30
C GLU A 69 4.75 14.86 -6.54
N VAL A 70 5.84 14.21 -6.12
CA VAL A 70 5.77 12.98 -5.32
C VAL A 70 5.68 13.33 -3.84
N ASN A 71 4.55 12.96 -3.23
CA ASN A 71 4.32 13.07 -1.78
C ASN A 71 3.82 11.69 -1.28
N HIS A 72 4.78 10.78 -1.09
CA HIS A 72 4.50 9.40 -0.72
C HIS A 72 4.98 9.07 0.68
N LYS A 73 4.18 8.31 1.43
CA LYS A 73 4.52 7.77 2.74
C LYS A 73 4.52 6.24 2.71
N ALA A 74 5.47 5.66 3.41
CA ALA A 74 5.56 4.22 3.63
C ALA A 74 6.06 3.93 5.05
N ILE A 75 5.83 2.71 5.54
CA ILE A 75 6.20 2.33 6.91
C ILE A 75 7.48 1.51 6.93
N PHE A 76 7.57 0.50 6.07
CA PHE A 76 8.64 -0.50 6.12
C PHE A 76 9.54 -0.49 4.87
N ILE A 77 10.76 -0.98 5.07
CA ILE A 77 11.71 -1.27 4.00
C ILE A 77 11.33 -2.62 3.36
N TYR A 78 11.50 -2.73 2.03
CA TYR A 78 11.33 -3.99 1.32
C TYR A 78 12.53 -4.92 1.51
N ASN A 79 12.64 -5.55 2.69
CA ASN A 79 13.68 -6.53 3.02
C ASN A 79 13.21 -7.99 2.74
N GLN A 80 14.04 -8.98 3.08
CA GLN A 80 13.72 -10.38 2.83
C GLN A 80 12.46 -10.85 3.58
N ALA A 81 12.29 -10.45 4.86
CA ALA A 81 11.09 -10.79 5.63
C ALA A 81 9.81 -10.26 4.98
N MET A 82 9.86 -9.05 4.44
CA MET A 82 8.73 -8.45 3.74
C MET A 82 8.43 -9.15 2.40
N LYS A 83 9.49 -9.57 1.69
CA LYS A 83 9.34 -10.37 0.46
C LYS A 83 8.65 -11.71 0.74
N ASP A 84 9.08 -12.41 1.80
CA ASP A 84 8.51 -13.70 2.20
C ASP A 84 7.06 -13.55 2.67
N PHE A 85 6.75 -12.48 3.43
CA PHE A 85 5.39 -12.13 3.81
C PHE A 85 4.49 -11.95 2.58
N PHE A 86 4.90 -11.10 1.62
CA PHE A 86 4.09 -10.88 0.42
C PHE A 86 4.00 -12.09 -0.48
N SER A 87 5.01 -12.96 -0.52
CA SER A 87 4.95 -14.22 -1.23
C SER A 87 3.79 -15.08 -0.71
N ARG A 88 3.76 -15.33 0.60
CA ARG A 88 2.69 -16.11 1.23
C ARG A 88 1.33 -15.44 1.08
N TYR A 89 1.25 -14.13 1.34
CA TYR A 89 -0.01 -13.39 1.31
C TYR A 89 -0.61 -13.33 -0.10
N LYS A 90 0.22 -13.12 -1.14
CA LYS A 90 -0.24 -12.93 -2.53
C LYS A 90 -0.40 -14.23 -3.33
N PHE A 91 0.43 -15.23 -3.06
CA PHE A 91 0.52 -16.42 -3.92
C PHE A 91 0.10 -17.70 -3.23
N ASP A 92 0.35 -17.82 -1.90
CA ASP A 92 -0.11 -19.02 -1.17
C ASP A 92 -1.55 -18.82 -0.61
N GLY A 93 -2.15 -17.64 -0.81
CA GLY A 93 -3.52 -17.36 -0.40
C GLY A 93 -3.73 -17.27 1.11
N ASP A 94 -2.65 -17.04 1.90
CA ASP A 94 -2.74 -16.93 3.36
C ASP A 94 -3.38 -15.59 3.79
N PHE A 95 -4.69 -15.53 3.62
CA PHE A 95 -5.48 -14.31 3.85
C PHE A 95 -5.46 -13.83 5.31
N LEU A 96 -5.16 -14.72 6.28
CA LEU A 96 -5.03 -14.31 7.68
C LEU A 96 -3.85 -13.37 7.92
N LEU A 97 -2.83 -13.42 7.08
CA LEU A 97 -1.68 -12.53 7.15
C LEU A 97 -2.04 -11.04 7.05
N ARG A 98 -3.21 -10.69 6.50
CA ARG A 98 -3.72 -9.30 6.49
C ARG A 98 -3.73 -8.66 7.89
N LYS A 99 -3.88 -9.46 8.94
CA LYS A 99 -3.92 -8.99 10.33
C LYS A 99 -2.55 -8.63 10.90
N VAL A 100 -1.46 -9.11 10.30
CA VAL A 100 -0.09 -8.92 10.80
C VAL A 100 0.27 -7.44 10.97
N PHE A 101 -0.09 -6.62 10.00
CA PHE A 101 0.20 -5.18 10.00
C PHE A 101 -0.98 -4.30 10.37
N ALA A 102 -2.14 -4.88 10.72
CA ALA A 102 -3.34 -4.13 11.05
C ALA A 102 -3.13 -3.04 12.13
N PRO A 103 -2.47 -3.30 13.27
CA PRO A 103 -2.27 -2.27 14.28
C PRO A 103 -1.43 -1.09 13.79
N VAL A 104 -0.30 -1.36 13.12
CA VAL A 104 0.59 -0.30 12.63
C VAL A 104 -0.02 0.48 11.48
N LEU A 105 -0.79 -0.18 10.61
CA LEU A 105 -1.56 0.48 9.57
C LEU A 105 -2.66 1.36 10.16
N ALA A 106 -3.38 0.89 11.18
CA ALA A 106 -4.41 1.65 11.85
C ALA A 106 -3.86 2.96 12.44
N ASP A 107 -2.70 2.89 13.11
CA ASP A 107 -2.06 4.06 13.70
C ASP A 107 -1.59 5.08 12.63
N GLU A 108 -1.13 4.60 11.48
CA GLU A 108 -0.69 5.48 10.40
C GLU A 108 -1.86 6.08 9.64
N LEU A 109 -2.86 5.27 9.26
CA LEU A 109 -4.00 5.71 8.45
C LEU A 109 -4.93 6.67 9.21
N LYS A 110 -5.02 6.60 10.54
CA LYS A 110 -5.75 7.58 11.37
C LYS A 110 -5.30 9.03 11.12
N LYS A 111 -4.06 9.26 10.71
CA LYS A 111 -3.52 10.61 10.42
C LYS A 111 -4.16 11.26 9.19
N TYR A 112 -4.89 10.47 8.39
CA TYR A 112 -5.54 10.89 7.15
C TYR A 112 -7.08 10.90 7.27
N GLY A 113 -7.61 11.22 8.44
CA GLY A 113 -9.05 11.16 8.71
C GLY A 113 -9.92 12.12 7.88
N ASP A 114 -9.34 13.09 7.19
CA ASP A 114 -10.00 14.01 6.26
C ASP A 114 -9.84 13.63 4.78
N TYR A 115 -9.23 12.45 4.49
CA TYR A 115 -9.06 11.91 3.15
C TYR A 115 -9.98 10.72 2.91
N GLU A 116 -10.54 10.64 1.70
CA GLU A 116 -11.16 9.41 1.22
C GLU A 116 -10.09 8.44 0.72
N PHE A 117 -10.15 7.20 1.17
CA PHE A 117 -9.19 6.18 0.78
C PHE A 117 -9.61 5.56 -0.54
N VAL A 118 -8.67 5.50 -1.48
CA VAL A 118 -8.85 4.86 -2.78
C VAL A 118 -7.70 3.88 -3.00
N LEU A 119 -8.03 2.64 -3.30
CA LEU A 119 -7.04 1.57 -3.39
C LEU A 119 -6.63 1.35 -4.85
N ILE A 120 -5.36 0.99 -5.07
CA ILE A 120 -4.90 0.59 -6.39
C ILE A 120 -5.48 -0.79 -6.72
N PRO A 121 -6.32 -0.92 -7.77
CA PRO A 121 -6.96 -2.19 -8.10
C PRO A 121 -5.98 -3.15 -8.79
N LEU A 122 -6.22 -4.44 -8.59
CA LEU A 122 -5.60 -5.49 -9.39
C LEU A 122 -6.19 -5.52 -10.80
N SER A 123 -5.46 -6.11 -11.74
CA SER A 123 -6.07 -6.52 -13.01
C SER A 123 -7.07 -7.66 -12.76
N PRO A 124 -8.12 -7.81 -13.59
CA PRO A 124 -9.08 -8.90 -13.48
C PRO A 124 -8.42 -10.29 -13.41
N GLU A 125 -7.41 -10.53 -14.23
CA GLU A 125 -6.62 -11.77 -14.22
C GLU A 125 -6.01 -12.04 -12.84
N ARG A 126 -5.32 -11.03 -12.27
CA ARG A 126 -4.67 -11.17 -10.96
C ARG A 126 -5.68 -11.32 -9.82
N LEU A 127 -6.85 -10.72 -9.96
CA LEU A 127 -7.92 -10.88 -8.98
C LEU A 127 -8.47 -12.31 -9.01
N LEU A 128 -8.65 -12.89 -10.19
CA LEU A 128 -9.06 -14.30 -10.35
C LEU A 128 -7.99 -15.27 -9.83
N GLU A 129 -6.71 -15.00 -10.12
CA GLU A 129 -5.58 -15.83 -9.68
C GLU A 129 -5.43 -15.82 -8.15
N ARG A 130 -5.59 -14.65 -7.50
CA ARG A 130 -5.38 -14.48 -6.06
C ARG A 130 -6.63 -14.70 -5.22
N GLY A 131 -7.81 -14.54 -5.81
CA GLY A 131 -9.11 -14.62 -5.12
C GLY A 131 -9.45 -13.38 -4.28
N PHE A 132 -8.53 -12.44 -4.06
CA PHE A 132 -8.74 -11.20 -3.29
C PHE A 132 -7.75 -10.10 -3.69
N ASN A 133 -8.11 -8.85 -3.38
CA ASN A 133 -7.20 -7.72 -3.47
C ASN A 133 -6.42 -7.58 -2.14
N GLN A 134 -5.11 -7.71 -2.20
CA GLN A 134 -4.25 -7.64 -1.02
C GLN A 134 -4.33 -6.30 -0.28
N VAL A 135 -4.51 -5.19 -1.00
CA VAL A 135 -4.60 -3.85 -0.40
C VAL A 135 -5.91 -3.69 0.37
N GLU A 136 -7.03 -4.17 -0.21
CA GLU A 136 -8.34 -4.22 0.45
C GLU A 136 -8.25 -4.97 1.77
N GLY A 137 -7.73 -6.21 1.74
CA GLY A 137 -7.58 -7.00 2.94
C GLY A 137 -6.75 -6.33 4.05
N LEU A 138 -5.67 -5.62 3.69
CA LEU A 138 -4.84 -4.88 4.66
C LEU A 138 -5.58 -3.69 5.27
N VAL A 139 -6.29 -2.89 4.45
CA VAL A 139 -7.03 -1.70 4.89
C VAL A 139 -8.23 -2.08 5.75
N GLU A 140 -9.00 -3.11 5.35
CA GLU A 140 -10.12 -3.65 6.13
C GLU A 140 -9.65 -4.22 7.47
N ALA A 141 -8.54 -4.98 7.50
CA ALA A 141 -7.98 -5.51 8.74
C ALA A 141 -7.55 -4.39 9.70
N ALA A 142 -7.13 -3.23 9.18
CA ALA A 142 -6.82 -2.04 9.96
C ALA A 142 -8.07 -1.27 10.43
N GLY A 143 -9.28 -1.69 10.05
CA GLY A 143 -10.56 -1.11 10.48
C GLY A 143 -11.01 0.11 9.67
N PHE A 144 -10.54 0.27 8.43
CA PHE A 144 -10.94 1.38 7.55
C PHE A 144 -11.76 0.90 6.35
N SER A 145 -12.67 1.78 5.93
CA SER A 145 -13.38 1.67 4.66
C SER A 145 -12.64 2.43 3.56
N PHE A 146 -12.99 2.16 2.31
CA PHE A 146 -12.43 2.81 1.13
C PHE A 146 -13.51 3.02 0.07
N GLN A 147 -13.22 3.91 -0.88
CA GLN A 147 -14.10 4.20 -2.02
C GLN A 147 -13.61 3.45 -3.26
N ASP A 148 -14.51 2.72 -3.91
CA ASP A 148 -14.23 1.99 -5.15
C ASP A 148 -14.36 2.92 -6.39
N LEU A 149 -13.49 3.93 -6.46
CA LEU A 149 -13.50 4.95 -7.52
C LEU A 149 -12.61 4.62 -8.71
N LEU A 150 -11.73 3.60 -8.61
CA LEU A 150 -10.69 3.33 -9.59
C LEU A 150 -10.86 1.95 -10.22
N GLY A 151 -10.96 1.92 -11.56
CA GLY A 151 -10.93 0.69 -12.34
C GLY A 151 -9.61 0.48 -13.06
N LYS A 152 -9.32 -0.78 -13.39
CA LYS A 152 -8.17 -1.17 -14.21
C LYS A 152 -8.64 -1.99 -15.41
N ARG A 153 -8.28 -1.54 -16.63
CA ARG A 153 -8.54 -2.29 -17.87
C ARG A 153 -7.56 -3.44 -18.01
N GLU A 154 -7.94 -4.47 -18.73
CA GLU A 154 -7.01 -5.54 -19.11
C GLU A 154 -5.93 -4.98 -20.02
N GLU A 155 -4.68 -5.21 -19.66
CA GLU A 155 -3.55 -4.95 -20.54
C GLU A 155 -3.46 -6.12 -21.53
N LYS A 156 -3.78 -5.91 -22.80
CA LYS A 156 -3.41 -6.90 -23.84
C LYS A 156 -1.90 -7.06 -23.79
N ALA A 157 -1.45 -8.26 -23.45
CA ALA A 157 -0.03 -8.61 -23.42
C ALA A 157 0.57 -8.38 -24.81
N SER A 158 1.14 -7.19 -25.06
CA SER A 158 1.92 -6.94 -26.25
C SER A 158 3.39 -7.23 -25.93
N SER A 159 3.81 -8.42 -26.29
CA SER A 159 5.17 -8.94 -26.14
C SER A 159 6.24 -8.17 -26.93
N SER A 160 5.88 -7.10 -27.64
CA SER A 160 6.76 -6.38 -28.58
C SER A 160 6.98 -4.90 -28.28
N LYS A 161 6.47 -4.34 -27.17
CA LYS A 161 6.62 -2.90 -26.91
C LYS A 161 7.99 -2.53 -26.33
N ASN A 162 8.71 -1.64 -27.01
CA ASN A 162 9.94 -1.01 -26.57
C ASN A 162 9.73 -0.15 -25.30
N ARG A 163 10.81 0.13 -24.56
CA ARG A 163 10.78 0.92 -23.30
C ARG A 163 10.13 2.29 -23.45
N SER A 164 10.35 2.97 -24.60
CA SER A 164 9.73 4.27 -24.96
C SER A 164 8.24 4.16 -25.23
N GLU A 165 7.79 3.07 -25.85
CA GLU A 165 6.38 2.79 -26.11
C GLU A 165 5.62 2.45 -24.83
N ARG A 166 6.29 1.84 -23.83
CA ARG A 166 5.71 1.61 -22.48
C ARG A 166 5.51 2.91 -21.71
N LEU A 167 6.30 3.95 -21.97
CA LEU A 167 6.13 5.28 -21.37
C LEU A 167 5.01 6.08 -22.03
N ALA A 168 4.73 5.82 -23.30
CA ALA A 168 3.64 6.44 -24.08
C ALA A 168 2.32 5.67 -24.01
N THR A 169 2.28 4.50 -23.36
CA THR A 169 1.09 3.65 -23.30
C THR A 169 0.03 4.30 -22.39
N GLU A 170 -1.20 4.35 -22.86
CA GLU A 170 -2.38 4.77 -22.09
C GLU A 170 -2.38 4.13 -20.71
N ILE A 171 -2.71 4.93 -19.71
CA ILE A 171 -2.81 4.45 -18.33
C ILE A 171 -3.94 3.40 -18.29
N PRO A 172 -3.68 2.16 -17.82
CA PRO A 172 -4.71 1.13 -17.80
C PRO A 172 -5.80 1.41 -16.75
N PHE A 173 -5.71 2.54 -16.06
CA PHE A 173 -6.62 2.94 -15.01
C PHE A 173 -7.64 3.95 -15.50
N TYR A 174 -8.85 3.92 -14.92
CA TYR A 174 -9.91 4.87 -15.20
C TYR A 174 -10.75 5.12 -13.94
N ILE A 175 -11.35 6.30 -13.84
CA ILE A 175 -12.28 6.65 -12.77
C ILE A 175 -13.64 6.04 -13.09
N LYS A 176 -14.24 5.29 -12.14
CA LYS A 176 -15.48 4.52 -12.32
C LYS A 176 -16.76 5.34 -12.25
N THR A 177 -16.70 6.59 -11.79
CA THR A 177 -17.89 7.41 -11.53
C THR A 177 -17.85 8.72 -12.29
N GLU A 178 -19.03 9.20 -12.69
CA GLU A 178 -19.25 10.56 -13.20
C GLU A 178 -19.73 11.50 -12.07
N ALA A 179 -20.00 10.97 -10.89
CA ALA A 179 -20.36 11.77 -9.72
C ALA A 179 -19.18 12.65 -9.26
N PRO A 180 -19.43 13.76 -8.53
CA PRO A 180 -18.38 14.60 -8.00
C PRO A 180 -17.38 13.82 -7.15
N LEU A 181 -16.09 13.97 -7.43
CA LEU A 181 -15.03 13.31 -6.69
C LEU A 181 -14.78 13.97 -5.33
N PRO A 182 -14.27 13.23 -4.34
CA PRO A 182 -13.81 13.78 -3.08
C PRO A 182 -12.74 14.85 -3.29
N LYS A 183 -12.71 15.86 -2.43
CA LYS A 183 -11.70 16.93 -2.51
C LYS A 183 -10.30 16.44 -2.17
N LYS A 184 -10.20 15.46 -1.26
CA LYS A 184 -8.93 14.89 -0.78
C LYS A 184 -8.97 13.38 -0.87
N ILE A 185 -7.96 12.80 -1.50
CA ILE A 185 -7.82 11.36 -1.71
C ILE A 185 -6.46 10.89 -1.18
N LEU A 186 -6.46 9.79 -0.43
CA LEU A 186 -5.27 9.01 -0.14
C LEU A 186 -5.29 7.76 -1.02
N LEU A 187 -4.39 7.71 -2.00
CA LEU A 187 -4.16 6.51 -2.80
C LEU A 187 -3.30 5.52 -2.03
N ILE A 188 -3.78 4.28 -1.90
CA ILE A 188 -3.10 3.24 -1.13
C ILE A 188 -2.71 2.07 -2.04
N ASP A 189 -1.44 1.65 -1.94
CA ASP A 189 -0.90 0.45 -2.58
C ASP A 189 -0.17 -0.41 -1.54
N ASP A 190 0.23 -1.61 -1.88
CA ASP A 190 1.00 -2.48 -0.98
C ASP A 190 2.50 -2.15 -1.00
N ILE A 191 3.10 -1.98 -2.19
CA ILE A 191 4.53 -1.76 -2.39
C ILE A 191 4.77 -0.60 -3.37
N TYR A 192 5.51 0.40 -2.93
CA TYR A 192 5.99 1.46 -3.80
C TYR A 192 7.41 1.11 -4.31
N THR A 193 7.58 0.85 -5.59
CA THR A 193 8.89 0.62 -6.21
C THR A 193 9.44 1.89 -6.88
N THR A 194 9.09 2.15 -8.11
CA THR A 194 9.46 3.36 -8.87
C THR A 194 8.39 4.45 -8.79
N GLY A 195 7.22 4.12 -8.26
CA GLY A 195 6.05 4.98 -8.26
C GLY A 195 5.27 5.02 -9.58
N ALA A 196 5.63 4.18 -10.55
CA ALA A 196 5.03 4.25 -11.88
C ALA A 196 3.50 4.08 -11.86
N THR A 197 2.99 3.15 -11.09
CA THR A 197 1.54 2.93 -10.95
C THR A 197 0.88 4.08 -10.21
N ILE A 198 1.30 4.31 -8.97
CA ILE A 198 0.57 5.20 -8.07
C ILE A 198 0.65 6.68 -8.48
N ASN A 199 1.81 7.12 -9.06
CA ASN A 199 1.95 8.50 -9.52
C ASN A 199 1.13 8.80 -10.78
N ARG A 200 0.96 7.81 -11.67
CA ARG A 200 0.06 7.96 -12.82
C ARG A 200 -1.40 8.02 -12.39
N VAL A 201 -1.80 7.21 -11.43
CA VAL A 201 -3.15 7.25 -10.85
C VAL A 201 -3.37 8.57 -10.10
N LYS A 202 -2.37 9.07 -9.38
CA LYS A 202 -2.41 10.40 -8.76
C LYS A 202 -2.73 11.48 -9.80
N ARG A 203 -1.96 11.53 -10.91
CA ARG A 203 -2.21 12.48 -12.01
C ARG A 203 -3.63 12.37 -12.56
N LEU A 204 -4.15 11.14 -12.75
CA LEU A 204 -5.51 10.92 -13.24
C LEU A 204 -6.57 11.59 -12.35
N PHE A 205 -6.44 11.50 -11.04
CA PHE A 205 -7.35 12.17 -10.10
C PHE A 205 -7.15 13.68 -10.05
N GLU A 206 -5.91 14.18 -10.13
CA GLU A 206 -5.61 15.62 -10.17
C GLU A 206 -6.19 16.26 -11.46
N GLU A 207 -6.05 15.61 -12.61
CA GLU A 207 -6.63 16.04 -13.89
C GLU A 207 -8.17 15.99 -13.88
N ALA A 208 -8.76 15.10 -13.08
CA ALA A 208 -10.21 15.03 -12.84
C ALA A 208 -10.73 16.05 -11.82
N GLY A 209 -9.87 16.92 -11.27
CA GLY A 209 -10.25 18.02 -10.40
C GLY A 209 -10.19 17.73 -8.90
N VAL A 210 -9.57 16.64 -8.46
CA VAL A 210 -9.30 16.41 -7.03
C VAL A 210 -8.25 17.40 -6.55
N LEU A 211 -8.55 18.10 -5.44
CA LEU A 211 -7.72 19.22 -4.97
C LEU A 211 -6.41 18.74 -4.32
N GLU A 212 -6.45 17.62 -3.61
CA GLU A 212 -5.29 17.08 -2.90
C GLU A 212 -5.26 15.55 -3.01
N VAL A 213 -4.19 15.01 -3.61
CA VAL A 213 -3.96 13.56 -3.73
C VAL A 213 -2.64 13.22 -3.06
N LYS A 214 -2.71 12.49 -1.94
CA LYS A 214 -1.54 11.88 -1.28
C LYS A 214 -1.45 10.40 -1.62
N THR A 215 -0.28 9.84 -1.43
CA THR A 215 -0.03 8.42 -1.72
C THR A 215 0.62 7.73 -0.53
N PHE A 216 0.23 6.47 -0.33
CA PHE A 216 0.69 5.65 0.78
C PHE A 216 0.93 4.21 0.32
N SER A 217 1.93 3.54 0.90
CA SER A 217 2.09 2.08 0.81
C SER A 217 2.58 1.50 2.14
N LEU A 218 2.36 0.20 2.32
CA LEU A 218 2.94 -0.48 3.49
C LEU A 218 4.47 -0.48 3.41
N VAL A 219 5.00 -0.63 2.21
CA VAL A 219 6.42 -0.87 1.96
C VAL A 219 6.98 0.02 0.86
N ARG A 220 8.24 0.40 1.04
CA ARG A 220 9.02 1.14 0.07
C ARG A 220 10.38 0.49 -0.16
#